data_c82895d7833f622101f49eaee3c90cef
#
_entry.id   c82895d7833f622101f49eaee3c90cef
#
_cell.length_a   1.000
_cell.length_b   1.000
_cell.length_c   1.000
_cell.angle_alpha   90.00
_cell.angle_beta   90.00
_cell.angle_gamma   90.00
#
_symmetry.space_group_name_H-M   'P 1'
#
loop_
_entity.id
_entity.type
_entity.pdbx_description
1 polymer ?
#
loop_
_entity_poly.entity_id
_entity_poly.type
_entity_poly.pdbx_seq_one_letter_code
_entity_poly.pdbx_strand_id
1 'polypeptide(L)'
;MGYFCLNLFYKPAILKKIITVSLMLAFCVFISPAKAQTADKSATPLTKKLFKNLKDALSRGILFGHQDDLAYGVGWKYEEGRSDVKEVTGEYPGIYGWELSGLEDNDSLNIDGVPFSKMIQYIRQGYERGGVITASWHLDNPVTGKNAWDTTHGGVAACLPGGTQHTKYKAWLDNVAKFSQSLKGANGELIPVLFRPFHELTGNWFWWTKNTNTPEEFKALWRFTFDYLSKEKKVHNFIYVYNTANFSNQAQFLERYPGDEYVDMVSFDAYQYGDPLKDNRFVNEVSRQLNILDTIAKAHNKIPALGETGYEAIPYAQWWTKTLWKTIAEHPLSYVLLWRNYGKQENGNWHYYVPFKGQVSEKDFKEFHSMERVFFEKKTKQLNLYR
;
A
#
# COMPACT_ATOMS: atom_id res chain seq x y z
N MET A 1 82.47 33.06 61.34
CA MET A 1 82.55 34.51 61.14
C MET A 1 81.48 34.95 60.17
N GLY A 2 80.68 35.85 60.65
CA GLY A 2 79.94 36.84 59.92
C GLY A 2 78.49 36.60 59.63
N TYR A 3 77.68 37.16 60.46
CA TYR A 3 76.26 37.44 60.39
C TYR A 3 75.80 38.16 59.12
N PHE A 4 74.55 37.90 58.66
CA PHE A 4 73.59 38.98 58.55
C PHE A 4 72.14 38.45 58.36
N CYS A 5 71.26 38.86 59.30
CA CYS A 5 69.82 38.72 59.22
C CYS A 5 69.23 39.68 58.20
N LEU A 6 68.21 39.29 57.45
CA LEU A 6 67.26 40.22 56.89
C LEU A 6 65.86 39.61 56.87
N ASN A 7 65.06 40.19 57.74
CA ASN A 7 63.58 39.99 57.80
C ASN A 7 62.93 40.55 56.49
N LEU A 8 62.13 39.78 55.88
CA LEU A 8 61.21 40.28 54.87
C LEU A 8 59.77 39.80 55.18
N PHE A 9 58.97 40.81 55.44
CA PHE A 9 57.52 40.71 55.74
C PHE A 9 56.76 40.04 54.59
N TYR A 10 56.05 38.97 54.84
CA TYR A 10 55.09 38.39 53.91
C TYR A 10 53.72 38.98 54.14
N LYS A 11 53.20 39.69 53.12
CA LYS A 11 51.78 40.07 53.03
C LYS A 11 50.98 38.95 52.45
N PRO A 12 49.81 38.56 52.99
CA PRO A 12 48.98 37.51 52.40
C PRO A 12 48.26 38.02 51.14
N ALA A 13 48.52 37.35 50.00
CA ALA A 13 47.79 37.57 48.79
C ALA A 13 46.38 36.96 48.90
N ILE A 14 45.37 37.79 48.74
CA ILE A 14 43.95 37.37 48.66
C ILE A 14 43.73 36.63 47.33
N LEU A 15 43.55 35.31 47.38
CA LEU A 15 43.23 34.51 46.25
C LEU A 15 41.75 34.70 45.91
N LYS A 16 41.43 35.51 44.89
CA LYS A 16 40.08 35.62 44.34
C LYS A 16 39.75 34.34 43.58
N LYS A 17 38.91 33.47 44.18
CA LYS A 17 38.28 32.35 43.46
C LYS A 17 37.32 32.91 42.39
N ILE A 18 37.71 32.86 41.16
CA ILE A 18 36.80 33.04 40.00
C ILE A 18 36.00 31.77 39.85
N ILE A 19 34.76 31.76 40.30
CA ILE A 19 33.81 30.69 40.03
C ILE A 19 33.28 30.94 38.61
N THR A 20 33.81 30.18 37.63
CA THR A 20 33.27 30.10 36.27
C THR A 20 32.03 29.23 36.32
N VAL A 21 30.85 29.83 36.35
CA VAL A 21 29.57 29.10 36.15
C VAL A 21 29.43 28.85 34.66
N SER A 22 29.78 27.63 34.25
CA SER A 22 29.45 27.13 32.89
C SER A 22 27.95 26.87 32.82
N LEU A 23 27.21 27.77 32.24
CA LEU A 23 25.82 27.57 31.85
C LEU A 23 25.80 26.55 30.69
N MET A 24 25.64 25.26 30.97
CA MET A 24 25.23 24.27 29.96
C MET A 24 23.77 24.57 29.60
N LEU A 25 23.56 25.30 28.52
CA LEU A 25 22.27 25.34 27.83
C LEU A 25 22.03 23.94 27.24
N ALA A 26 21.29 23.09 27.98
CA ALA A 26 20.71 21.89 27.43
C ALA A 26 19.67 22.32 26.39
N PHE A 27 20.06 22.30 25.10
CA PHE A 27 19.13 22.39 23.99
C PHE A 27 18.30 21.11 24.00
N CYS A 28 17.21 21.09 24.76
CA CYS A 28 16.15 20.09 24.57
C CYS A 28 15.57 20.32 23.18
N VAL A 29 16.11 19.63 22.18
CA VAL A 29 15.44 19.48 20.89
C VAL A 29 14.17 18.72 21.19
N PHE A 30 13.07 19.42 21.38
CA PHE A 30 11.74 18.84 21.33
C PHE A 30 11.55 18.32 19.90
N ILE A 31 11.89 17.05 19.67
CA ILE A 31 11.48 16.33 18.49
C ILE A 31 9.96 16.18 18.66
N SER A 32 9.22 17.18 18.20
CA SER A 32 7.78 17.00 18.03
C SER A 32 7.61 15.80 17.10
N PRO A 33 6.78 14.81 17.45
CA PRO A 33 6.52 13.70 16.55
C PRO A 33 6.06 14.30 15.23
N ALA A 34 6.77 13.97 14.15
CA ALA A 34 6.43 14.46 12.83
C ALA A 34 4.96 14.08 12.57
N LYS A 35 4.10 15.10 12.40
CA LYS A 35 2.69 14.86 12.11
C LYS A 35 2.60 13.94 10.90
N ALA A 36 1.76 12.91 10.99
CA ALA A 36 1.46 12.05 9.87
C ALA A 36 1.02 12.92 8.68
N GLN A 37 1.82 12.95 7.63
CA GLN A 37 1.61 13.82 6.49
C GLN A 37 1.75 13.01 5.20
N THR A 38 0.80 13.20 4.28
CA THR A 38 0.83 12.59 2.95
C THR A 38 2.03 13.07 2.13
N ALA A 39 2.52 12.21 1.23
CA ALA A 39 3.56 12.54 0.25
C ALA A 39 3.13 13.74 -0.59
N ASP A 40 1.90 13.73 -1.11
CA ASP A 40 1.30 14.91 -1.71
C ASP A 40 0.88 15.93 -0.64
N LYS A 41 1.65 17.02 -0.51
CA LYS A 41 1.35 18.11 0.44
C LYS A 41 0.04 18.82 0.15
N SER A 42 -0.41 18.80 -1.11
CA SER A 42 -1.65 19.39 -1.59
C SER A 42 -2.83 18.42 -1.54
N ALA A 43 -2.64 17.18 -1.04
CA ALA A 43 -3.72 16.19 -0.91
C ALA A 43 -4.98 16.81 -0.28
N THR A 44 -6.16 16.36 -0.74
CA THR A 44 -7.43 16.90 -0.24
C THR A 44 -7.56 16.70 1.28
N PRO A 45 -8.34 17.53 1.97
CA PRO A 45 -8.58 17.33 3.41
C PRO A 45 -9.05 15.92 3.73
N LEU A 46 -9.88 15.33 2.85
CA LEU A 46 -10.41 13.98 3.01
C LEU A 46 -9.33 12.91 2.85
N THR A 47 -8.44 13.08 1.87
CA THR A 47 -7.28 12.20 1.64
C THR A 47 -6.32 12.23 2.84
N LYS A 48 -6.00 13.42 3.35
CA LYS A 48 -5.18 13.58 4.55
C LYS A 48 -5.81 12.94 5.79
N LYS A 49 -7.12 13.05 5.89
CA LYS A 49 -7.88 12.46 7.01
C LYS A 49 -7.88 10.93 6.93
N LEU A 50 -8.14 10.35 5.74
CA LEU A 50 -8.03 8.91 5.52
C LEU A 50 -6.64 8.40 5.89
N PHE A 51 -5.57 9.04 5.38
CA PHE A 51 -4.19 8.67 5.68
C PHE A 51 -3.90 8.67 7.18
N LYS A 52 -4.27 9.76 7.88
CA LYS A 52 -4.09 9.86 9.33
C LYS A 52 -4.85 8.76 10.07
N ASN A 53 -6.12 8.57 9.74
CA ASN A 53 -6.99 7.64 10.47
C ASN A 53 -6.63 6.18 10.18
N LEU A 54 -6.16 5.84 8.96
CA LEU A 54 -5.58 4.52 8.69
C LEU A 54 -4.35 4.26 9.56
N LYS A 55 -3.48 5.26 9.72
CA LYS A 55 -2.30 5.15 10.58
C LYS A 55 -2.68 4.96 12.04
N ASP A 56 -3.64 5.71 12.53
CA ASP A 56 -4.14 5.59 13.90
C ASP A 56 -4.86 4.25 14.16
N ALA A 57 -5.39 3.62 13.11
CA ALA A 57 -6.09 2.34 13.20
C ALA A 57 -5.16 1.12 13.26
N LEU A 58 -3.86 1.25 12.97
CA LEU A 58 -2.90 0.13 12.91
C LEU A 58 -2.86 -0.72 14.20
N SER A 59 -3.05 -0.10 15.36
CA SER A 59 -3.08 -0.82 16.64
C SER A 59 -4.43 -1.48 16.95
N ARG A 60 -5.47 -1.19 16.17
CA ARG A 60 -6.85 -1.63 16.43
C ARG A 60 -7.21 -2.92 15.70
N GLY A 61 -6.76 -3.09 14.46
CA GLY A 61 -7.05 -4.25 13.63
C GLY A 61 -6.66 -4.04 12.18
N ILE A 62 -6.97 -5.03 11.37
CA ILE A 62 -6.59 -5.13 9.95
C ILE A 62 -7.87 -5.09 9.12
N LEU A 63 -7.95 -4.16 8.15
CA LEU A 63 -9.07 -4.10 7.22
C LEU A 63 -8.98 -5.27 6.23
N PHE A 64 -10.07 -6.00 6.10
CA PHE A 64 -10.20 -7.06 5.11
C PHE A 64 -10.61 -6.47 3.76
N GLY A 65 -9.90 -6.81 2.70
CA GLY A 65 -10.15 -6.34 1.34
C GLY A 65 -10.38 -7.48 0.35
N HIS A 66 -11.13 -7.17 -0.71
CA HIS A 66 -11.35 -8.07 -1.84
C HIS A 66 -11.28 -7.32 -3.17
N GLN A 67 -10.57 -7.88 -4.13
CA GLN A 67 -10.43 -7.32 -5.47
C GLN A 67 -11.72 -7.55 -6.26
N ASP A 68 -12.23 -6.51 -6.93
CA ASP A 68 -13.41 -6.50 -7.79
C ASP A 68 -14.73 -6.98 -7.14
N ASP A 69 -14.82 -6.94 -5.82
CA ASP A 69 -15.87 -7.55 -4.99
C ASP A 69 -17.32 -7.25 -5.44
N LEU A 70 -17.55 -6.03 -5.99
CA LEU A 70 -18.88 -5.58 -6.40
C LEU A 70 -19.19 -5.80 -7.88
N ALA A 71 -18.17 -6.17 -8.67
CA ALA A 71 -18.32 -6.29 -10.12
C ALA A 71 -18.74 -7.71 -10.54
N TYR A 72 -18.15 -8.70 -9.92
CA TYR A 72 -18.41 -10.12 -10.22
C TYR A 72 -17.92 -11.02 -9.07
N GLY A 73 -18.35 -12.28 -9.14
CA GLY A 73 -17.93 -13.36 -8.24
C GLY A 73 -18.17 -14.71 -8.88
N VAL A 74 -18.13 -15.76 -8.08
CA VAL A 74 -18.29 -17.12 -8.58
C VAL A 74 -19.71 -17.34 -9.10
N GLY A 75 -19.82 -17.43 -10.43
CA GLY A 75 -21.10 -17.71 -11.11
C GLY A 75 -22.02 -16.50 -11.29
N TRP A 76 -21.53 -15.27 -11.06
CA TRP A 76 -22.33 -14.07 -11.29
C TRP A 76 -21.46 -12.90 -11.77
N LYS A 77 -22.09 -11.91 -12.45
CA LYS A 77 -21.46 -10.70 -12.94
C LYS A 77 -22.45 -9.54 -12.96
N TYR A 78 -22.05 -8.39 -12.41
CA TYR A 78 -22.79 -7.12 -12.42
C TYR A 78 -24.19 -7.17 -11.79
N GLU A 79 -24.41 -8.07 -10.84
CA GLU A 79 -25.64 -8.12 -10.06
C GLU A 79 -25.60 -7.07 -8.93
N GLU A 80 -26.59 -6.19 -8.89
CA GLU A 80 -26.60 -5.08 -7.94
C GLU A 80 -26.65 -5.55 -6.48
N GLY A 81 -25.74 -5.03 -5.67
CA GLY A 81 -25.65 -5.34 -4.25
C GLY A 81 -25.17 -6.74 -3.91
N ARG A 82 -24.72 -7.52 -4.91
CA ARG A 82 -24.16 -8.86 -4.72
C ARG A 82 -22.67 -8.77 -4.39
N SER A 83 -22.18 -9.69 -3.61
CA SER A 83 -20.80 -9.89 -3.20
C SER A 83 -20.65 -11.28 -2.59
N ASP A 84 -19.67 -12.06 -3.03
CA ASP A 84 -19.40 -13.38 -2.45
C ASP A 84 -19.04 -13.26 -0.96
N VAL A 85 -18.28 -12.23 -0.59
CA VAL A 85 -17.94 -11.90 0.81
C VAL A 85 -19.20 -11.68 1.63
N LYS A 86 -20.13 -10.84 1.14
CA LYS A 86 -21.39 -10.54 1.83
C LYS A 86 -22.32 -11.75 1.90
N GLU A 87 -22.39 -12.55 0.86
CA GLU A 87 -23.24 -13.77 0.87
C GLU A 87 -22.82 -14.76 1.94
N VAL A 88 -21.52 -14.82 2.23
CA VAL A 88 -20.96 -15.70 3.26
C VAL A 88 -21.03 -15.08 4.65
N THR A 89 -20.64 -13.81 4.81
CA THR A 89 -20.46 -13.18 6.14
C THR A 89 -21.62 -12.30 6.59
N GLY A 90 -22.50 -11.89 5.68
CA GLY A 90 -23.54 -10.88 5.91
C GLY A 90 -23.03 -9.44 5.84
N GLU A 91 -21.76 -9.21 5.46
CA GLU A 91 -21.13 -7.89 5.34
C GLU A 91 -20.25 -7.82 4.09
N TYR A 92 -20.09 -6.61 3.54
CA TYR A 92 -19.11 -6.35 2.50
C TYR A 92 -17.69 -6.28 3.09
N PRO A 93 -16.63 -6.35 2.24
CA PRO A 93 -15.27 -6.07 2.70
C PRO A 93 -15.12 -4.63 3.20
N GLY A 94 -14.07 -4.37 3.98
CA GLY A 94 -13.69 -3.03 4.42
C GLY A 94 -12.85 -2.27 3.39
N ILE A 95 -12.20 -3.00 2.46
CA ILE A 95 -11.42 -2.43 1.34
C ILE A 95 -11.92 -3.03 0.03
N TYR A 96 -12.05 -2.17 -0.98
CA TYR A 96 -12.44 -2.55 -2.34
C TYR A 96 -11.26 -2.32 -3.28
N GLY A 97 -10.71 -3.42 -3.83
CA GLY A 97 -9.64 -3.38 -4.82
C GLY A 97 -10.19 -3.21 -6.23
N TRP A 98 -9.46 -2.47 -7.06
CA TRP A 98 -9.79 -2.23 -8.46
C TRP A 98 -8.54 -2.26 -9.33
N GLU A 99 -8.71 -2.56 -10.62
CA GLU A 99 -7.65 -2.61 -11.61
C GLU A 99 -7.85 -1.54 -12.69
N LEU A 100 -6.78 -0.78 -13.00
CA LEU A 100 -6.87 0.37 -13.91
C LEU A 100 -6.33 0.13 -15.32
N SER A 101 -5.81 -1.08 -15.64
CA SER A 101 -5.32 -1.37 -17.00
C SER A 101 -6.41 -1.15 -18.05
N GLY A 102 -6.01 -0.66 -19.21
CA GLY A 102 -6.92 -0.22 -20.29
C GLY A 102 -7.27 1.27 -20.21
N LEU A 103 -7.12 1.94 -19.06
CA LEU A 103 -7.26 3.40 -18.99
C LEU A 103 -6.23 4.09 -19.90
N GLU A 104 -5.02 3.55 -19.97
CA GLU A 104 -3.95 4.07 -20.79
C GLU A 104 -4.37 4.24 -22.25
N ASP A 105 -5.08 3.29 -22.82
CA ASP A 105 -5.49 3.27 -24.23
C ASP A 105 -6.95 3.77 -24.43
N ASN A 106 -7.59 4.30 -23.39
CA ASN A 106 -9.00 4.73 -23.35
C ASN A 106 -9.98 3.59 -23.66
N ASP A 107 -9.66 2.38 -23.22
CA ASP A 107 -10.56 1.26 -23.32
C ASP A 107 -11.83 1.48 -22.48
N SER A 108 -12.91 0.86 -22.85
CA SER A 108 -14.17 0.89 -22.08
C SER A 108 -14.17 -0.09 -20.91
N LEU A 109 -13.29 -1.10 -20.95
CA LEU A 109 -13.15 -2.18 -19.98
C LEU A 109 -11.70 -2.26 -19.50
N ASN A 110 -11.51 -2.65 -18.25
CA ASN A 110 -10.18 -3.04 -17.77
C ASN A 110 -9.85 -4.50 -18.18
N ILE A 111 -8.63 -4.96 -17.88
CA ILE A 111 -8.15 -6.32 -18.19
C ILE A 111 -9.03 -7.42 -17.57
N ASP A 112 -9.72 -7.13 -16.47
CA ASP A 112 -10.65 -8.06 -15.79
C ASP A 112 -12.07 -8.02 -16.40
N GLY A 113 -12.25 -7.23 -17.44
CA GLY A 113 -13.51 -7.06 -18.15
C GLY A 113 -14.53 -6.21 -17.42
N VAL A 114 -14.10 -5.39 -16.45
CA VAL A 114 -14.98 -4.47 -15.70
C VAL A 114 -15.08 -3.14 -16.46
N PRO A 115 -16.31 -2.70 -16.86
CA PRO A 115 -16.49 -1.40 -17.46
C PRO A 115 -16.12 -0.27 -16.50
N PHE A 116 -15.30 0.69 -16.95
CA PHE A 116 -14.90 1.83 -16.11
C PHE A 116 -16.10 2.64 -15.61
N SER A 117 -17.17 2.73 -16.38
CA SER A 117 -18.42 3.37 -15.93
C SER A 117 -19.07 2.67 -14.73
N LYS A 118 -19.05 1.33 -14.69
CA LYS A 118 -19.51 0.55 -13.55
C LYS A 118 -18.52 0.62 -12.38
N MET A 119 -17.21 0.57 -12.67
CA MET A 119 -16.17 0.72 -11.64
C MET A 119 -16.33 2.02 -10.86
N ILE A 120 -16.60 3.15 -11.53
CA ILE A 120 -16.89 4.44 -10.88
C ILE A 120 -18.10 4.32 -9.93
N GLN A 121 -19.17 3.64 -10.35
CA GLN A 121 -20.34 3.42 -9.50
C GLN A 121 -19.99 2.56 -8.28
N TYR A 122 -19.25 1.47 -8.47
CA TYR A 122 -18.86 0.57 -7.39
C TYR A 122 -17.88 1.22 -6.41
N ILE A 123 -16.91 2.00 -6.91
CA ILE A 123 -16.02 2.80 -6.07
C ILE A 123 -16.83 3.75 -5.18
N ARG A 124 -17.80 4.45 -5.76
CA ARG A 124 -18.70 5.32 -5.00
C ARG A 124 -19.48 4.55 -3.94
N GLN A 125 -20.08 3.41 -4.30
CA GLN A 125 -20.83 2.57 -3.36
C GLN A 125 -19.94 2.08 -2.21
N GLY A 126 -18.73 1.62 -2.49
CA GLY A 126 -17.77 1.19 -1.46
C GLY A 126 -17.39 2.32 -0.51
N TYR A 127 -17.10 3.50 -1.05
CA TYR A 127 -16.82 4.71 -0.28
C TYR A 127 -17.99 5.15 0.60
N GLU A 128 -19.22 5.19 0.06
CA GLU A 128 -20.44 5.60 0.79
C GLU A 128 -20.76 4.64 1.94
N ARG A 129 -20.37 3.37 1.84
CA ARG A 129 -20.42 2.42 2.96
C ARG A 129 -19.37 2.71 4.06
N GLY A 130 -18.41 3.58 3.80
CA GLY A 130 -17.29 3.89 4.69
C GLY A 130 -16.05 3.00 4.45
N GLY A 131 -16.05 2.23 3.37
CA GLY A 131 -14.93 1.41 2.94
C GLY A 131 -13.83 2.22 2.27
N VAL A 132 -12.63 1.63 2.16
CA VAL A 132 -11.46 2.23 1.54
C VAL A 132 -11.28 1.68 0.13
N ILE A 133 -10.84 2.52 -0.78
CA ILE A 133 -10.62 2.18 -2.19
C ILE A 133 -9.13 2.01 -2.43
N THR A 134 -8.71 0.88 -3.03
CA THR A 134 -7.34 0.69 -3.53
C THR A 134 -7.38 0.34 -5.02
N ALA A 135 -6.36 0.79 -5.75
CA ALA A 135 -6.27 0.55 -7.19
C ALA A 135 -4.85 0.19 -7.61
N SER A 136 -4.71 -0.95 -8.29
CA SER A 136 -3.52 -1.35 -9.04
C SER A 136 -3.61 -0.91 -10.50
N TRP A 137 -2.50 -0.98 -11.21
CA TRP A 137 -2.45 -0.62 -12.62
C TRP A 137 -1.49 -1.55 -13.37
N HIS A 138 -2.04 -2.51 -14.12
CA HIS A 138 -1.29 -3.39 -15.03
C HIS A 138 -1.18 -2.73 -16.41
N LEU A 139 -0.47 -1.59 -16.47
CA LEU A 139 -0.34 -0.82 -17.70
C LEU A 139 0.48 -1.56 -18.76
N ASP A 140 0.15 -1.34 -20.02
CA ASP A 140 0.80 -1.95 -21.15
C ASP A 140 2.29 -1.57 -21.28
N ASN A 141 3.10 -2.41 -21.94
CA ASN A 141 4.48 -2.06 -22.24
C ASN A 141 4.51 -0.90 -23.26
N PRO A 142 5.06 0.26 -22.90
CA PRO A 142 4.97 1.45 -23.74
C PRO A 142 5.71 1.33 -25.07
N VAL A 143 6.73 0.46 -25.15
CA VAL A 143 7.57 0.25 -26.34
C VAL A 143 6.89 -0.70 -27.34
N THR A 144 6.30 -1.78 -26.85
CA THR A 144 5.73 -2.83 -27.70
C THR A 144 4.22 -2.67 -27.91
N GLY A 145 3.53 -1.98 -27.00
CA GLY A 145 2.06 -1.91 -26.98
C GLY A 145 1.38 -3.22 -26.60
N LYS A 146 2.14 -4.18 -26.03
CA LYS A 146 1.59 -5.40 -25.48
C LYS A 146 1.33 -5.23 -23.98
N ASN A 147 0.63 -6.18 -23.38
CA ASN A 147 0.22 -6.11 -21.98
C ASN A 147 1.40 -6.05 -20.99
N ALA A 148 1.08 -5.86 -19.71
CA ALA A 148 2.03 -5.72 -18.60
C ALA A 148 3.07 -6.85 -18.51
N TRP A 149 2.72 -8.07 -18.92
CA TRP A 149 3.60 -9.26 -18.86
C TRP A 149 4.61 -9.34 -20.02
N ASP A 150 4.59 -8.41 -20.97
CA ASP A 150 5.64 -8.32 -21.98
C ASP A 150 6.89 -7.65 -21.38
N THR A 151 7.82 -8.45 -20.89
CA THR A 151 9.07 -8.01 -20.24
C THR A 151 10.14 -7.51 -21.24
N THR A 152 9.76 -7.11 -22.45
CA THR A 152 10.68 -6.45 -23.39
C THR A 152 11.30 -5.23 -22.70
N HIS A 153 12.65 -5.17 -22.74
CA HIS A 153 13.43 -4.15 -22.04
C HIS A 153 13.24 -2.75 -22.64
N GLY A 154 13.59 -1.75 -21.83
CA GLY A 154 13.62 -0.35 -22.24
C GLY A 154 12.30 0.43 -22.01
N GLY A 155 11.24 -0.23 -21.52
CA GLY A 155 9.96 0.42 -21.26
C GLY A 155 10.08 1.56 -20.24
N VAL A 156 10.80 1.34 -19.13
CA VAL A 156 11.01 2.36 -18.09
C VAL A 156 11.77 3.55 -18.64
N ALA A 157 12.93 3.33 -19.25
CA ALA A 157 13.75 4.40 -19.84
C ALA A 157 13.00 5.19 -20.93
N ALA A 158 12.17 4.50 -21.74
CA ALA A 158 11.39 5.12 -22.78
C ALA A 158 10.32 6.09 -22.26
N CYS A 159 9.79 5.85 -21.05
CA CYS A 159 8.80 6.72 -20.39
C CYS A 159 9.42 7.99 -19.77
N LEU A 160 10.71 7.99 -19.45
CA LEU A 160 11.38 9.12 -18.78
C LEU A 160 11.50 10.36 -19.70
N PRO A 161 11.69 11.57 -19.14
CA PRO A 161 11.95 12.76 -19.94
C PRO A 161 13.11 12.56 -20.94
N GLY A 162 12.84 12.84 -22.21
CA GLY A 162 13.77 12.56 -23.32
C GLY A 162 13.68 11.14 -23.89
N GLY A 163 12.94 10.24 -23.27
CA GLY A 163 12.68 8.90 -23.78
C GLY A 163 11.69 8.87 -24.94
N THR A 164 11.76 7.84 -25.77
CA THR A 164 10.98 7.72 -27.03
C THR A 164 9.48 7.59 -26.80
N GLN A 165 9.02 7.17 -25.62
CA GLN A 165 7.61 6.99 -25.28
C GLN A 165 7.13 8.01 -24.21
N HIS A 166 7.94 9.02 -23.88
CA HIS A 166 7.60 9.99 -22.85
C HIS A 166 6.26 10.69 -23.11
N THR A 167 6.00 11.12 -24.35
CA THR A 167 4.73 11.77 -24.73
C THR A 167 3.55 10.82 -24.60
N LYS A 168 3.69 9.56 -25.01
CA LYS A 168 2.68 8.51 -24.84
C LYS A 168 2.39 8.27 -23.37
N TYR A 169 3.44 8.13 -22.55
CA TYR A 169 3.29 7.92 -21.10
C TYR A 169 2.58 9.08 -20.39
N LYS A 170 2.87 10.32 -20.79
CA LYS A 170 2.11 11.48 -20.27
C LYS A 170 0.63 11.41 -20.62
N ALA A 171 0.29 10.99 -21.86
CA ALA A 171 -1.11 10.82 -22.27
C ALA A 171 -1.80 9.73 -21.42
N TRP A 172 -1.12 8.64 -21.09
CA TRP A 172 -1.61 7.61 -20.17
C TRP A 172 -1.89 8.15 -18.78
N LEU A 173 -0.96 8.94 -18.23
CA LEU A 173 -1.17 9.61 -16.93
C LEU A 173 -2.31 10.64 -16.98
N ASP A 174 -2.56 11.27 -18.14
CA ASP A 174 -3.71 12.15 -18.34
C ASP A 174 -5.04 11.40 -18.20
N ASN A 175 -5.09 10.17 -18.70
CA ASN A 175 -6.28 9.33 -18.58
C ASN A 175 -6.49 8.87 -17.13
N VAL A 176 -5.42 8.47 -16.42
CA VAL A 176 -5.49 8.17 -14.98
C VAL A 176 -5.96 9.40 -14.19
N ALA A 177 -5.46 10.59 -14.52
CA ALA A 177 -5.89 11.82 -13.86
C ALA A 177 -7.38 12.13 -14.10
N LYS A 178 -7.88 11.99 -15.33
CA LYS A 178 -9.30 12.15 -15.67
C LYS A 178 -10.17 11.16 -14.89
N PHE A 179 -9.77 9.90 -14.85
CA PHE A 179 -10.47 8.87 -14.09
C PHE A 179 -10.52 9.24 -12.60
N SER A 180 -9.38 9.54 -11.98
CA SER A 180 -9.30 9.92 -10.58
C SER A 180 -10.20 11.13 -10.24
N GLN A 181 -10.24 12.15 -11.11
CA GLN A 181 -11.06 13.34 -10.95
C GLN A 181 -12.57 13.08 -11.15
N SER A 182 -12.94 11.96 -11.80
CA SER A 182 -14.33 11.52 -11.94
C SER A 182 -14.87 10.81 -10.69
N LEU A 183 -13.98 10.35 -9.80
CA LEU A 183 -14.36 9.63 -8.58
C LEU A 183 -14.87 10.61 -7.54
N LYS A 184 -16.20 10.79 -7.50
CA LYS A 184 -16.85 11.75 -6.60
C LYS A 184 -17.89 11.07 -5.72
N GLY A 185 -17.87 11.42 -4.43
CA GLY A 185 -18.91 11.07 -3.47
C GLY A 185 -20.20 11.86 -3.69
N ALA A 186 -21.19 11.62 -2.83
CA ALA A 186 -22.53 12.21 -2.96
C ALA A 186 -22.54 13.74 -2.89
N ASN A 187 -21.60 14.37 -2.20
CA ASN A 187 -21.51 15.83 -2.06
C ASN A 187 -20.50 16.45 -3.05
N GLY A 188 -20.03 15.68 -4.04
CA GLY A 188 -19.07 16.14 -5.03
C GLY A 188 -17.61 16.14 -4.57
N GLU A 189 -17.33 15.66 -3.36
CA GLU A 189 -15.97 15.48 -2.84
C GLU A 189 -15.22 14.40 -3.64
N LEU A 190 -13.92 14.59 -3.85
CA LEU A 190 -13.07 13.58 -4.49
C LEU A 190 -12.86 12.40 -3.53
N ILE A 191 -13.15 11.19 -4.01
CA ILE A 191 -12.96 9.94 -3.26
C ILE A 191 -11.47 9.64 -3.17
N PRO A 192 -10.88 9.48 -1.96
CA PRO A 192 -9.49 9.07 -1.81
C PRO A 192 -9.26 7.64 -2.29
N VAL A 193 -8.12 7.41 -2.95
CA VAL A 193 -7.73 6.09 -3.47
C VAL A 193 -6.30 5.77 -3.03
N LEU A 194 -6.10 4.58 -2.50
CA LEU A 194 -4.76 4.00 -2.29
C LEU A 194 -4.26 3.55 -3.67
N PHE A 195 -3.43 4.38 -4.31
CA PHE A 195 -2.94 4.13 -5.67
C PHE A 195 -1.64 3.35 -5.62
N ARG A 196 -1.63 2.18 -6.24
CA ARG A 196 -0.55 1.20 -6.22
C ARG A 196 -0.01 0.94 -7.63
N PRO A 197 0.65 1.95 -8.26
CA PRO A 197 1.28 1.77 -9.56
C PRO A 197 2.52 0.88 -9.44
N PHE A 198 2.91 0.21 -10.54
CA PHE A 198 4.15 -0.56 -10.61
C PHE A 198 4.33 -1.57 -9.47
N HIS A 199 3.24 -2.21 -9.05
CA HIS A 199 3.25 -3.20 -7.98
C HIS A 199 4.15 -4.39 -8.33
N GLU A 200 4.49 -5.20 -7.32
CA GLU A 200 5.36 -6.36 -7.46
C GLU A 200 6.73 -6.09 -8.12
N LEU A 201 7.23 -4.86 -7.95
CA LEU A 201 8.42 -4.33 -8.66
C LEU A 201 9.71 -5.16 -8.49
N THR A 202 9.80 -6.00 -7.44
CA THR A 202 10.93 -6.92 -7.22
C THR A 202 10.75 -8.28 -7.91
N GLY A 203 9.62 -8.49 -8.57
CA GLY A 203 9.38 -9.65 -9.44
C GLY A 203 10.18 -9.63 -10.74
N ASN A 204 9.78 -10.47 -11.70
CA ASN A 204 10.42 -10.58 -13.01
C ASN A 204 9.42 -10.78 -14.16
N TRP A 205 8.13 -10.48 -13.92
CA TRP A 205 7.05 -10.80 -14.84
C TRP A 205 6.34 -9.58 -15.43
N PHE A 206 6.65 -8.37 -14.98
CA PHE A 206 6.15 -7.13 -15.59
C PHE A 206 7.28 -6.31 -16.19
N TRP A 207 6.97 -5.47 -17.19
CA TRP A 207 7.98 -4.65 -17.87
C TRP A 207 8.63 -3.58 -16.98
N TRP A 208 8.06 -3.26 -15.83
CA TRP A 208 8.63 -2.31 -14.85
C TRP A 208 9.43 -2.99 -13.73
N THR A 209 9.53 -4.32 -13.73
CA THR A 209 10.19 -5.06 -12.65
C THR A 209 11.73 -5.03 -12.76
N LYS A 210 12.38 -5.46 -11.71
CA LYS A 210 13.85 -5.32 -11.51
C LYS A 210 14.72 -5.82 -12.66
N ASN A 211 14.27 -6.78 -13.45
CA ASN A 211 15.09 -7.40 -14.50
C ASN A 211 15.10 -6.59 -15.81
N THR A 212 14.20 -5.59 -15.96
CA THR A 212 13.99 -4.85 -17.21
C THR A 212 14.55 -3.43 -17.18
N ASN A 213 14.97 -2.96 -16.00
CA ASN A 213 15.46 -1.59 -15.78
C ASN A 213 16.37 -1.50 -14.55
N THR A 214 17.14 -0.41 -14.46
CA THR A 214 17.97 -0.11 -13.28
C THR A 214 17.16 0.45 -12.11
N PRO A 215 17.65 0.37 -10.86
CA PRO A 215 17.02 1.03 -9.72
C PRO A 215 16.81 2.53 -9.92
N GLU A 216 17.77 3.21 -10.54
CA GLU A 216 17.73 4.66 -10.79
C GLU A 216 16.65 5.02 -11.81
N GLU A 217 16.52 4.26 -12.89
CA GLU A 217 15.44 4.43 -13.87
C GLU A 217 14.06 4.23 -13.23
N PHE A 218 13.89 3.19 -12.41
CA PHE A 218 12.63 2.96 -11.71
C PHE A 218 12.27 4.09 -10.74
N LYS A 219 13.23 4.55 -9.91
CA LYS A 219 13.04 5.68 -9.02
C LYS A 219 12.65 6.95 -9.79
N ALA A 220 13.29 7.17 -10.93
CA ALA A 220 12.98 8.32 -11.79
C ALA A 220 11.56 8.21 -12.38
N LEU A 221 11.13 7.02 -12.84
CA LEU A 221 9.77 6.77 -13.32
C LEU A 221 8.73 7.03 -12.23
N TRP A 222 8.94 6.49 -11.03
CA TRP A 222 8.05 6.71 -9.90
C TRP A 222 7.90 8.20 -9.55
N ARG A 223 9.04 8.90 -9.41
CA ARG A 223 9.05 10.33 -9.10
C ARG A 223 8.38 11.16 -10.18
N PHE A 224 8.66 10.86 -11.44
CA PHE A 224 7.99 11.51 -12.57
C PHE A 224 6.47 11.28 -12.52
N THR A 225 6.02 10.05 -12.31
CA THR A 225 4.59 9.71 -12.20
C THR A 225 3.90 10.49 -11.08
N PHE A 226 4.51 10.49 -9.89
CA PHE A 226 4.02 11.25 -8.74
C PHE A 226 3.95 12.76 -9.04
N ASP A 227 5.03 13.33 -9.53
CA ASP A 227 5.12 14.78 -9.81
C ASP A 227 4.14 15.19 -10.91
N TYR A 228 4.02 14.42 -11.97
CA TYR A 228 3.09 14.70 -13.04
C TYR A 228 1.64 14.66 -12.57
N LEU A 229 1.23 13.61 -11.88
CA LEU A 229 -0.13 13.49 -11.36
C LEU A 229 -0.44 14.57 -10.32
N SER A 230 0.42 14.74 -9.31
CA SER A 230 0.14 15.66 -8.20
C SER A 230 0.37 17.13 -8.55
N LYS A 231 1.48 17.46 -9.22
CA LYS A 231 1.88 18.85 -9.46
C LYS A 231 1.32 19.42 -10.78
N GLU A 232 1.30 18.64 -11.87
CA GLU A 232 0.81 19.12 -13.16
C GLU A 232 -0.69 18.87 -13.33
N LYS A 233 -1.17 17.65 -13.04
CA LYS A 233 -2.58 17.26 -13.21
C LYS A 233 -3.45 17.54 -12.00
N LYS A 234 -2.88 17.97 -10.86
CA LYS A 234 -3.62 18.32 -9.64
C LYS A 234 -4.49 17.18 -9.12
N VAL A 235 -4.01 15.94 -9.25
CA VAL A 235 -4.63 14.75 -8.64
C VAL A 235 -4.22 14.72 -7.19
N HIS A 236 -5.13 15.14 -6.31
CA HIS A 236 -4.88 15.32 -4.88
C HIS A 236 -5.67 14.34 -3.99
N ASN A 237 -6.27 13.32 -4.59
CA ASN A 237 -7.01 12.27 -3.89
C ASN A 237 -6.30 10.91 -3.90
N PHE A 238 -5.01 10.84 -4.29
CA PHE A 238 -4.21 9.64 -4.19
C PHE A 238 -3.39 9.59 -2.91
N ILE A 239 -3.32 8.39 -2.32
CA ILE A 239 -2.35 7.95 -1.33
C ILE A 239 -1.46 6.94 -2.05
N TYR A 240 -0.16 7.23 -2.16
CA TYR A 240 0.77 6.47 -2.99
C TYR A 240 1.34 5.26 -2.25
N VAL A 241 1.12 4.06 -2.79
CA VAL A 241 1.51 2.77 -2.20
C VAL A 241 2.67 2.16 -2.96
N TYR A 242 3.85 2.13 -2.36
CA TYR A 242 5.00 1.40 -2.88
C TYR A 242 4.84 -0.08 -2.56
N ASN A 243 4.89 -0.93 -3.59
CA ASN A 243 4.58 -2.35 -3.46
C ASN A 243 5.62 -3.23 -4.13
N THR A 244 6.12 -4.21 -3.39
CA THR A 244 7.07 -5.22 -3.89
C THR A 244 6.41 -6.59 -4.02
N ALA A 245 7.04 -7.52 -4.74
CA ALA A 245 6.86 -8.95 -4.57
C ALA A 245 7.81 -9.45 -3.46
N ASN A 246 8.37 -10.65 -3.61
CA ASN A 246 9.30 -11.21 -2.64
C ASN A 246 10.57 -10.38 -2.43
N PHE A 247 11.01 -10.31 -1.17
CA PHE A 247 12.29 -9.74 -0.74
C PHE A 247 12.83 -10.50 0.47
N SER A 248 14.15 -10.54 0.63
CA SER A 248 14.81 -11.28 1.70
C SER A 248 15.29 -10.39 2.85
N ASN A 249 15.48 -9.10 2.61
CA ASN A 249 15.98 -8.13 3.59
C ASN A 249 15.55 -6.69 3.23
N GLN A 250 15.81 -5.74 4.14
CA GLN A 250 15.47 -4.32 3.95
C GLN A 250 16.16 -3.70 2.72
N ALA A 251 17.43 -4.06 2.45
CA ALA A 251 18.16 -3.50 1.31
C ALA A 251 17.49 -3.85 -0.01
N GLN A 252 17.02 -5.09 -0.18
CA GLN A 252 16.27 -5.50 -1.38
C GLN A 252 14.92 -4.78 -1.51
N PHE A 253 14.19 -4.60 -0.39
CA PHE A 253 12.94 -3.84 -0.42
C PHE A 253 13.17 -2.38 -0.82
N LEU A 254 14.22 -1.76 -0.28
CA LEU A 254 14.51 -0.33 -0.46
C LEU A 254 15.37 -0.01 -1.69
N GLU A 255 15.89 -1.00 -2.41
CA GLU A 255 16.77 -0.80 -3.58
C GLU A 255 16.18 0.19 -4.59
N ARG A 256 14.88 0.08 -4.83
CA ARG A 256 14.12 0.89 -5.81
C ARG A 256 13.20 1.91 -5.16
N TYR A 257 13.32 2.12 -3.84
CA TYR A 257 12.48 3.04 -3.10
C TYR A 257 12.74 4.49 -3.53
N PRO A 258 11.71 5.24 -3.98
CA PRO A 258 11.92 6.54 -4.60
C PRO A 258 12.21 7.69 -3.62
N GLY A 259 12.03 7.44 -2.32
CA GLY A 259 12.18 8.43 -1.25
C GLY A 259 10.89 8.65 -0.46
N ASP A 260 11.03 9.08 0.79
CA ASP A 260 9.90 9.24 1.72
C ASP A 260 8.89 10.29 1.25
N GLU A 261 9.34 11.27 0.51
CA GLU A 261 8.52 12.35 -0.03
C GLU A 261 7.61 11.93 -1.21
N TYR A 262 7.79 10.71 -1.74
CA TYR A 262 7.04 10.17 -2.87
C TYR A 262 6.16 8.96 -2.51
N VAL A 263 6.17 8.53 -1.26
CA VAL A 263 5.47 7.31 -0.81
C VAL A 263 4.71 7.59 0.49
N ASP A 264 3.50 7.10 0.57
CA ASP A 264 2.65 7.15 1.77
C ASP A 264 2.62 5.82 2.51
N MET A 265 2.52 4.74 1.76
CA MET A 265 2.37 3.38 2.27
C MET A 265 3.41 2.44 1.65
N VAL A 266 3.76 1.41 2.39
CA VAL A 266 4.65 0.33 1.96
C VAL A 266 3.92 -1.00 2.05
N SER A 267 4.05 -1.83 1.01
CA SER A 267 3.35 -3.11 0.93
C SER A 267 4.13 -4.14 0.12
N PHE A 268 3.67 -5.36 0.18
CA PHE A 268 4.12 -6.42 -0.73
C PHE A 268 2.96 -7.37 -1.04
N ASP A 269 3.14 -8.19 -2.08
CA ASP A 269 2.20 -9.20 -2.52
C ASP A 269 2.79 -10.58 -2.33
N ALA A 270 2.01 -11.49 -1.75
CA ALA A 270 2.44 -12.87 -1.49
C ALA A 270 1.26 -13.83 -1.49
N TYR A 271 1.39 -14.95 -2.21
CA TYR A 271 0.34 -15.94 -2.38
C TYR A 271 0.74 -17.29 -1.80
N GLN A 272 -0.25 -18.03 -1.28
CA GLN A 272 -0.10 -19.42 -0.88
C GLN A 272 -0.06 -20.31 -2.12
N TYR A 273 1.04 -21.01 -2.30
CA TYR A 273 1.18 -22.09 -3.29
C TYR A 273 1.31 -23.44 -2.58
N GLY A 274 0.68 -24.47 -3.13
CA GLY A 274 0.72 -25.81 -2.56
C GLY A 274 -0.12 -26.00 -1.29
N ASP A 275 -0.02 -27.18 -0.70
CA ASP A 275 -0.81 -27.59 0.46
C ASP A 275 -0.17 -27.06 1.78
N PRO A 276 -0.83 -26.17 2.52
CA PRO A 276 -0.27 -25.60 3.76
C PRO A 276 -0.10 -26.63 4.89
N LEU A 277 -0.68 -27.82 4.78
CA LEU A 277 -0.46 -28.91 5.73
C LEU A 277 0.86 -29.64 5.49
N LYS A 278 1.41 -29.53 4.28
CA LYS A 278 2.66 -30.19 3.88
C LYS A 278 3.83 -29.22 3.76
N ASP A 279 3.53 -27.91 3.63
CA ASP A 279 4.52 -26.90 3.31
C ASP A 279 4.23 -25.59 4.05
N ASN A 280 5.11 -25.22 4.95
CA ASN A 280 5.01 -23.99 5.74
C ASN A 280 5.68 -22.77 5.06
N ARG A 281 6.09 -22.85 3.79
CA ARG A 281 6.83 -21.76 3.11
C ARG A 281 6.08 -20.46 3.17
N PHE A 282 4.78 -20.44 2.85
CA PHE A 282 3.97 -19.22 2.91
C PHE A 282 4.05 -18.57 4.30
N VAL A 283 3.76 -19.30 5.36
CA VAL A 283 3.77 -18.79 6.73
C VAL A 283 5.16 -18.25 7.09
N ASN A 284 6.22 -19.03 6.81
CA ASN A 284 7.58 -18.65 7.17
C ASN A 284 8.08 -17.44 6.40
N GLU A 285 7.86 -17.41 5.08
CA GLU A 285 8.30 -16.32 4.22
C GLU A 285 7.53 -15.04 4.47
N VAL A 286 6.20 -15.12 4.55
CA VAL A 286 5.36 -13.93 4.78
C VAL A 286 5.60 -13.38 6.18
N SER A 287 5.70 -14.19 7.23
CA SER A 287 6.05 -13.70 8.58
C SER A 287 7.42 -13.01 8.59
N ARG A 288 8.43 -13.57 7.90
CA ARG A 288 9.75 -12.92 7.77
C ARG A 288 9.64 -11.58 7.05
N GLN A 289 8.90 -11.52 5.95
CA GLN A 289 8.71 -10.29 5.17
C GLN A 289 7.92 -9.24 5.96
N LEU A 290 6.91 -9.64 6.71
CA LEU A 290 6.15 -8.74 7.60
C LEU A 290 7.04 -8.13 8.68
N ASN A 291 7.90 -8.92 9.33
CA ASN A 291 8.87 -8.40 10.33
C ASN A 291 9.81 -7.34 9.71
N ILE A 292 10.25 -7.55 8.47
CA ILE A 292 11.06 -6.57 7.74
C ILE A 292 10.23 -5.34 7.40
N LEU A 293 9.01 -5.53 6.90
CA LEU A 293 8.09 -4.44 6.54
C LEU A 293 7.75 -3.56 7.74
N ASP A 294 7.48 -4.14 8.91
CA ASP A 294 7.21 -3.41 10.16
C ASP A 294 8.38 -2.50 10.52
N THR A 295 9.62 -3.02 10.38
CA THR A 295 10.83 -2.24 10.64
C THR A 295 10.97 -1.08 9.66
N ILE A 296 10.74 -1.31 8.37
CA ILE A 296 10.78 -0.29 7.32
C ILE A 296 9.68 0.75 7.55
N ALA A 297 8.44 0.30 7.75
CA ALA A 297 7.30 1.19 7.98
C ALA A 297 7.52 2.12 9.17
N LYS A 298 8.08 1.60 10.26
CA LYS A 298 8.44 2.39 11.44
C LYS A 298 9.57 3.38 11.14
N ALA A 299 10.65 2.92 10.51
CA ALA A 299 11.83 3.75 10.22
C ALA A 299 11.50 4.91 9.26
N HIS A 300 10.68 4.65 8.25
CA HIS A 300 10.28 5.60 7.23
C HIS A 300 8.94 6.30 7.53
N ASN A 301 8.33 6.04 8.69
CA ASN A 301 7.05 6.61 9.12
C ASN A 301 5.88 6.34 8.14
N LYS A 302 5.86 5.15 7.50
CA LYS A 302 4.86 4.73 6.51
C LYS A 302 3.78 3.84 7.11
N ILE A 303 2.71 3.63 6.37
CA ILE A 303 1.63 2.71 6.72
C ILE A 303 1.88 1.38 6.02
N PRO A 304 2.03 0.24 6.73
CA PRO A 304 2.24 -1.05 6.12
C PRO A 304 0.94 -1.72 5.70
N ALA A 305 1.00 -2.56 4.65
CA ALA A 305 -0.10 -3.40 4.19
C ALA A 305 0.42 -4.70 3.56
N LEU A 306 -0.42 -5.73 3.54
CA LEU A 306 -0.28 -6.87 2.65
C LEU A 306 -1.13 -6.57 1.41
N GLY A 307 -0.46 -6.07 0.35
CA GLY A 307 -1.09 -5.44 -0.82
C GLY A 307 -1.96 -6.40 -1.61
N GLU A 308 -1.50 -7.64 -1.76
CA GLU A 308 -2.28 -8.77 -2.28
C GLU A 308 -1.88 -10.07 -1.59
N THR A 309 -2.86 -10.95 -1.42
CA THR A 309 -2.63 -12.32 -0.97
C THR A 309 -3.75 -13.23 -1.41
N GLY A 310 -3.58 -14.51 -1.17
CA GLY A 310 -4.63 -15.48 -1.38
C GLY A 310 -4.11 -16.91 -1.51
N TYR A 311 -5.05 -17.83 -1.54
CA TYR A 311 -4.83 -19.23 -1.83
C TYR A 311 -5.87 -19.65 -2.89
N GLU A 312 -5.41 -19.86 -4.12
CA GLU A 312 -6.31 -20.12 -5.24
C GLU A 312 -7.21 -21.33 -4.96
N ALA A 313 -8.51 -21.14 -5.21
CA ALA A 313 -9.57 -22.12 -4.94
C ALA A 313 -9.70 -22.60 -3.47
N ILE A 314 -8.89 -22.14 -2.56
CA ILE A 314 -8.91 -22.36 -1.11
C ILE A 314 -9.24 -23.83 -0.74
N PRO A 315 -8.46 -24.81 -1.21
CA PRO A 315 -8.76 -26.22 -0.97
C PRO A 315 -8.56 -26.67 0.49
N TYR A 316 -7.84 -25.89 1.31
CA TYR A 316 -7.70 -26.14 2.73
C TYR A 316 -8.78 -25.42 3.54
N ALA A 317 -9.69 -26.17 4.12
CA ALA A 317 -10.88 -25.66 4.80
C ALA A 317 -10.60 -24.69 5.96
N GLN A 318 -9.43 -24.76 6.60
CA GLN A 318 -9.04 -23.91 7.73
C GLN A 318 -7.95 -22.88 7.39
N TRP A 319 -7.81 -22.53 6.12
CA TRP A 319 -6.77 -21.62 5.68
C TRP A 319 -6.84 -20.23 6.32
N TRP A 320 -8.04 -19.72 6.55
CA TRP A 320 -8.27 -18.37 7.09
C TRP A 320 -7.74 -18.19 8.51
N THR A 321 -8.08 -19.14 9.41
CA THR A 321 -7.70 -19.06 10.82
C THR A 321 -6.32 -19.68 11.09
N LYS A 322 -5.98 -20.79 10.44
CA LYS A 322 -4.76 -21.56 10.72
C LYS A 322 -3.56 -21.16 9.88
N THR A 323 -3.77 -20.49 8.76
CA THR A 323 -2.68 -20.01 7.89
C THR A 323 -2.65 -18.49 7.82
N LEU A 324 -3.64 -17.84 7.20
CA LEU A 324 -3.62 -16.40 7.00
C LEU A 324 -3.56 -15.64 8.32
N TRP A 325 -4.54 -15.83 9.19
CA TRP A 325 -4.60 -15.11 10.47
C TRP A 325 -3.37 -15.35 11.34
N LYS A 326 -2.96 -16.61 11.45
CA LYS A 326 -1.74 -16.97 12.17
C LYS A 326 -0.50 -16.20 11.68
N THR A 327 -0.45 -15.88 10.39
CA THR A 327 0.68 -15.16 9.77
C THR A 327 0.62 -13.66 10.01
N ILE A 328 -0.58 -13.05 9.98
CA ILE A 328 -0.72 -11.58 9.98
C ILE A 328 -1.11 -10.98 11.34
N ALA A 329 -1.60 -11.77 12.28
CA ALA A 329 -2.25 -11.29 13.51
C ALA A 329 -1.37 -10.38 14.38
N GLU A 330 -0.07 -10.62 14.44
CA GLU A 330 0.87 -9.88 15.29
C GLU A 330 1.44 -8.63 14.62
N HIS A 331 1.08 -8.36 13.35
CA HIS A 331 1.63 -7.26 12.56
C HIS A 331 0.65 -6.07 12.50
N PRO A 332 1.15 -4.82 12.57
CA PRO A 332 0.33 -3.62 12.51
C PRO A 332 -0.03 -3.24 11.05
N LEU A 333 -0.70 -4.14 10.35
CA LEU A 333 -1.12 -3.91 8.98
C LEU A 333 -2.37 -3.04 8.91
N SER A 334 -2.42 -2.11 7.95
CA SER A 334 -3.62 -1.34 7.66
C SER A 334 -4.69 -2.20 6.98
N TYR A 335 -4.26 -3.06 6.05
CA TYR A 335 -5.17 -3.98 5.38
C TYR A 335 -4.45 -5.23 4.86
N VAL A 336 -5.26 -6.22 4.53
CA VAL A 336 -4.94 -7.38 3.71
C VAL A 336 -5.94 -7.44 2.56
N LEU A 337 -5.47 -7.51 1.30
CA LEU A 337 -6.33 -7.61 0.12
C LEU A 337 -6.26 -9.03 -0.45
N LEU A 338 -7.41 -9.67 -0.53
CA LEU A 338 -7.57 -10.96 -1.21
C LEU A 338 -7.85 -10.72 -2.69
N TRP A 339 -7.19 -11.54 -3.55
CA TRP A 339 -7.37 -11.41 -4.98
C TRP A 339 -8.79 -11.78 -5.41
N ARG A 340 -9.12 -11.57 -6.66
CA ARG A 340 -10.46 -11.59 -7.24
C ARG A 340 -11.09 -12.98 -7.34
N ASN A 341 -12.42 -13.03 -7.38
CA ASN A 341 -13.22 -14.22 -7.65
C ASN A 341 -13.70 -14.25 -9.11
N TYR A 342 -12.83 -14.70 -10.03
CA TYR A 342 -13.22 -14.81 -11.44
C TYR A 342 -14.20 -15.98 -11.70
N GLY A 343 -14.07 -17.07 -10.94
CA GLY A 343 -14.85 -18.27 -11.13
C GLY A 343 -14.09 -19.34 -11.95
N LYS A 344 -14.79 -20.03 -12.83
CA LYS A 344 -14.19 -21.09 -13.65
C LYS A 344 -13.55 -20.49 -14.92
N GLN A 345 -12.27 -20.74 -15.10
CA GLN A 345 -11.53 -20.31 -16.29
C GLN A 345 -11.81 -21.22 -17.49
N GLU A 346 -11.44 -20.77 -18.69
CA GLU A 346 -11.61 -21.56 -19.93
C GLU A 346 -10.84 -22.88 -19.91
N ASN A 347 -9.68 -22.93 -19.25
CA ASN A 347 -8.90 -24.15 -19.05
C ASN A 347 -9.51 -25.13 -18.05
N GLY A 348 -10.67 -24.79 -17.46
CA GLY A 348 -11.39 -25.60 -16.50
C GLY A 348 -10.97 -25.41 -15.04
N ASN A 349 -9.92 -24.66 -14.75
CA ASN A 349 -9.44 -24.38 -13.39
C ASN A 349 -10.33 -23.34 -12.69
N TRP A 350 -10.43 -23.46 -11.36
CA TRP A 350 -11.11 -22.48 -10.53
C TRP A 350 -10.14 -21.37 -10.13
N HIS A 351 -10.57 -20.13 -10.33
CA HIS A 351 -9.82 -18.94 -9.96
C HIS A 351 -10.69 -18.05 -9.05
N TYR A 352 -10.55 -18.27 -7.75
CA TYR A 352 -11.18 -17.46 -6.71
C TYR A 352 -10.34 -17.50 -5.42
N TYR A 353 -10.41 -16.44 -4.64
CA TYR A 353 -9.55 -16.23 -3.46
C TYR A 353 -10.33 -15.89 -2.19
N VAL A 354 -11.64 -15.70 -2.26
CA VAL A 354 -12.54 -15.69 -1.10
C VAL A 354 -13.63 -16.74 -1.30
N PRO A 355 -14.17 -17.34 -0.20
CA PRO A 355 -15.21 -18.32 -0.34
C PRO A 355 -16.52 -17.71 -0.81
N PHE A 356 -17.24 -18.47 -1.57
CA PHE A 356 -18.65 -18.27 -1.88
C PHE A 356 -19.51 -19.26 -1.11
N LYS A 357 -20.81 -19.09 -1.10
CA LYS A 357 -21.74 -19.94 -0.34
C LYS A 357 -21.61 -21.42 -0.75
N GLY A 358 -21.31 -22.27 0.23
CA GLY A 358 -21.10 -23.72 0.04
C GLY A 358 -19.64 -24.12 -0.26
N GLN A 359 -18.72 -23.18 -0.36
CA GLN A 359 -17.29 -23.48 -0.51
C GLN A 359 -16.72 -24.09 0.78
N VAL A 360 -15.76 -25.01 0.66
CA VAL A 360 -15.25 -25.83 1.77
C VAL A 360 -14.71 -25.02 2.95
N SER A 361 -14.15 -23.81 2.72
CA SER A 361 -13.62 -22.94 3.78
C SER A 361 -14.63 -21.92 4.31
N GLU A 362 -15.89 -21.93 3.88
CA GLU A 362 -16.91 -20.97 4.29
C GLU A 362 -17.03 -20.85 5.82
N LYS A 363 -17.03 -21.97 6.53
CA LYS A 363 -17.14 -21.99 7.99
C LYS A 363 -15.97 -21.28 8.67
N ASP A 364 -14.76 -21.58 8.23
CA ASP A 364 -13.52 -21.00 8.76
C ASP A 364 -13.40 -19.49 8.42
N PHE A 365 -13.91 -19.10 7.25
CA PHE A 365 -13.99 -17.68 6.88
C PHE A 365 -14.96 -16.89 7.77
N LYS A 366 -16.09 -17.47 8.16
CA LYS A 366 -17.00 -16.88 9.15
C LYS A 366 -16.36 -16.76 10.51
N GLU A 367 -15.53 -17.72 10.91
CA GLU A 367 -14.74 -17.65 12.14
C GLU A 367 -13.72 -16.52 12.05
N PHE A 368 -12.96 -16.45 10.96
CA PHE A 368 -12.03 -15.33 10.68
C PHE A 368 -12.74 -13.95 10.69
N HIS A 369 -13.90 -13.83 10.03
CA HIS A 369 -14.73 -12.62 10.05
C HIS A 369 -15.12 -12.20 11.48
N SER A 370 -15.41 -13.16 12.37
CA SER A 370 -15.83 -12.88 13.74
C SER A 370 -14.70 -12.36 14.66
N MET A 371 -13.43 -12.50 14.26
CA MET A 371 -12.28 -12.09 15.06
C MET A 371 -12.30 -10.59 15.35
N GLU A 372 -11.96 -10.20 16.56
CA GLU A 372 -12.03 -8.81 17.03
C GLU A 372 -11.22 -7.85 16.16
N ARG A 373 -10.00 -8.24 15.79
CA ARG A 373 -9.05 -7.42 15.02
C ARG A 373 -9.18 -7.54 13.49
N VAL A 374 -10.20 -8.23 12.98
CA VAL A 374 -10.50 -8.31 11.55
C VAL A 374 -11.68 -7.41 11.23
N PHE A 375 -11.47 -6.44 10.32
CA PHE A 375 -12.41 -5.36 10.06
C PHE A 375 -13.03 -5.48 8.66
N PHE A 376 -14.25 -5.99 8.63
CA PHE A 376 -15.16 -5.92 7.49
C PHE A 376 -15.95 -4.60 7.52
N GLU A 377 -16.95 -4.43 6.68
CA GLU A 377 -17.69 -3.17 6.50
C GLU A 377 -18.10 -2.49 7.82
N LYS A 378 -18.79 -3.20 8.73
CA LYS A 378 -19.31 -2.59 9.95
C LYS A 378 -18.21 -2.04 10.86
N LYS A 379 -17.18 -2.83 11.13
CA LYS A 379 -16.05 -2.39 11.95
C LYS A 379 -15.25 -1.29 11.26
N THR A 380 -15.05 -1.38 9.94
CA THR A 380 -14.39 -0.33 9.14
C THR A 380 -15.16 0.98 9.22
N LYS A 381 -16.47 0.96 9.07
CA LYS A 381 -17.33 2.15 9.20
C LYS A 381 -17.21 2.82 10.57
N GLN A 382 -17.08 2.03 11.65
CA GLN A 382 -16.92 2.55 13.02
C GLN A 382 -15.57 3.25 13.24
N LEU A 383 -14.56 3.02 12.39
CA LEU A 383 -13.29 3.74 12.42
C LEU A 383 -13.45 5.21 12.01
N ASN A 384 -14.53 5.57 11.33
CA ASN A 384 -14.78 6.93 10.83
C ASN A 384 -13.60 7.49 10.02
N LEU A 385 -13.05 6.69 9.12
CA LEU A 385 -11.79 6.97 8.42
C LEU A 385 -11.79 8.29 7.65
N TYR A 386 -12.95 8.80 7.29
CA TYR A 386 -13.14 10.03 6.51
C TYR A 386 -13.62 11.23 7.35
N ARG A 387 -13.72 11.10 8.70
CA ARG A 387 -14.24 12.15 9.58
C ARG A 387 -13.20 12.71 10.55
#